data_c9dd183cb1baf06ab7da391b046ff6d9
#
_entry.id   c9dd183cb1baf06ab7da391b046ff6d9
#
_cell.length_a   1.000
_cell.length_b   1.000
_cell.length_c   1.000
_cell.angle_alpha   90.00
_cell.angle_beta   90.00
_cell.angle_gamma   90.00
#
_symmetry.space_group_name_H-M   'P 1'
#
loop_
_entity.id
_entity.type
_entity.pdbx_description
1 polymer ?
#
loop_
_entity_poly.entity_id
_entity_poly.type
_entity_poly.pdbx_seq_one_letter_code
_entity_poly.pdbx_strand_id
1 'polypeptide(L)'
;MHFKTSFSFDGITGLPVQQILRDTVAGASESQAFMNNLYESGLTAKATLEYTGELNEKAKEALVKSFEEFGSGAKNTGKILPVPLGMKLTPLDIKLTDSQFFELKKYNALQIAGAFGVKPNQINDYSKSSYSNSEMQQLSFYVDTELFIIKQYEEEINFKMLPDEDTDDGYYYKFNEKVLFRTD
;
A
#
# COMPACT_ATOMS: atom_id res chain seq x y z
N MET A 1 -17.91 17.34 22.28
CA MET A 1 -18.27 15.91 22.47
C MET A 1 -17.07 15.07 22.06
N HIS A 2 -16.68 14.05 22.83
CA HIS A 2 -15.50 13.23 22.57
C HIS A 2 -15.94 11.77 22.44
N PHE A 3 -15.67 11.18 21.26
CA PHE A 3 -15.92 9.78 20.97
C PHE A 3 -14.59 9.02 20.99
N LYS A 4 -14.52 7.94 21.75
CA LYS A 4 -13.34 7.10 21.87
C LYS A 4 -13.53 5.87 20.99
N THR A 5 -12.89 5.86 19.83
CA THR A 5 -13.04 4.80 18.80
C THR A 5 -11.80 3.93 18.61
N SER A 6 -10.69 4.24 19.29
CA SER A 6 -9.46 3.48 19.13
C SER A 6 -8.69 3.37 20.46
N PHE A 7 -7.62 2.60 20.44
CA PHE A 7 -6.72 2.44 21.57
C PHE A 7 -6.11 3.77 22.01
N SER A 8 -6.03 3.99 23.31
CA SER A 8 -5.51 5.20 23.93
C SER A 8 -4.60 4.84 25.12
N PHE A 9 -3.43 5.45 25.21
CA PHE A 9 -2.50 5.28 26.33
C PHE A 9 -2.88 6.17 27.53
N ASP A 10 -3.43 7.34 27.26
CA ASP A 10 -3.79 8.36 28.27
C ASP A 10 -5.31 8.40 28.56
N GLY A 11 -6.08 7.59 27.85
CA GLY A 11 -7.53 7.56 27.95
C GLY A 11 -8.24 8.74 27.28
N ILE A 12 -7.51 9.67 26.68
CA ILE A 12 -8.02 10.90 26.06
C ILE A 12 -7.70 10.94 24.59
N THR A 13 -6.43 10.73 24.20
CA THR A 13 -5.98 10.77 22.83
C THR A 13 -5.86 9.37 22.23
N GLY A 14 -6.47 9.17 21.07
CA GLY A 14 -6.36 7.90 20.32
C GLY A 14 -5.02 7.78 19.59
N LEU A 15 -4.54 6.56 19.44
CA LEU A 15 -3.39 6.28 18.58
C LEU A 15 -3.84 6.28 17.11
N PRO A 16 -3.35 7.20 16.26
CA PRO A 16 -3.78 7.24 14.88
C PRO A 16 -3.26 6.00 14.11
N VAL A 17 -4.13 5.39 13.30
CA VAL A 17 -3.80 4.23 12.46
C VAL A 17 -2.62 4.53 11.54
N GLN A 18 -2.49 5.77 11.10
CA GLN A 18 -1.34 6.26 10.34
C GLN A 18 0.01 6.04 11.04
N GLN A 19 0.05 6.20 12.37
CA GLN A 19 1.26 5.97 13.14
C GLN A 19 1.59 4.49 13.26
N ILE A 20 0.56 3.65 13.39
CA ILE A 20 0.71 2.18 13.44
C ILE A 20 1.23 1.66 12.09
N LEU A 21 0.72 2.20 10.98
CA LEU A 21 1.07 1.78 9.62
C LEU A 21 2.26 2.52 9.01
N ARG A 22 2.93 3.38 9.77
CA ARG A 22 3.99 4.26 9.25
C ARG A 22 5.02 3.52 8.40
N ASP A 23 5.55 2.43 8.91
CA ASP A 23 6.59 1.66 8.23
C ASP A 23 6.04 0.90 7.02
N THR A 24 4.82 0.40 7.10
CA THR A 24 4.14 -0.25 5.97
C THR A 24 3.89 0.73 4.82
N VAL A 25 3.41 1.94 5.13
CA VAL A 25 3.17 2.98 4.13
C VAL A 25 4.47 3.50 3.54
N ALA A 26 5.50 3.70 4.36
CA ALA A 26 6.83 4.10 3.89
C ALA A 26 7.41 3.05 2.93
N GLY A 27 7.40 1.78 3.31
CA GLY A 27 7.87 0.67 2.47
C GLY A 27 7.10 0.55 1.16
N ALA A 28 5.77 0.74 1.17
CA ALA A 28 4.95 0.75 -0.04
C ALA A 28 5.31 1.92 -0.97
N SER A 29 5.55 3.11 -0.41
CA SER A 29 5.97 4.31 -1.16
C SER A 29 7.35 4.14 -1.79
N GLU A 30 8.32 3.64 -1.02
CA GLU A 30 9.68 3.36 -1.51
C GLU A 30 9.70 2.28 -2.60
N SER A 31 8.89 1.23 -2.43
CA SER A 31 8.73 0.20 -3.45
C SER A 31 8.16 0.77 -4.76
N GLN A 32 7.19 1.69 -4.67
CA GLN A 32 6.64 2.37 -5.84
C GLN A 32 7.68 3.29 -6.49
N ALA A 33 8.43 4.06 -5.70
CA ALA A 33 9.50 4.92 -6.19
C ALA A 33 10.60 4.11 -6.90
N PHE A 34 10.99 2.97 -6.32
CA PHE A 34 11.94 2.05 -6.95
C PHE A 34 11.46 1.58 -8.33
N MET A 35 10.18 1.18 -8.45
CA MET A 35 9.62 0.76 -9.73
C MET A 35 9.53 1.89 -10.74
N ASN A 36 9.12 3.08 -10.32
CA ASN A 36 9.09 4.24 -11.19
C ASN A 36 10.49 4.53 -11.76
N ASN A 37 11.49 4.54 -10.90
CA ASN A 37 12.88 4.71 -11.32
C ASN A 37 13.34 3.59 -12.26
N LEU A 38 12.92 2.34 -12.02
CA LEU A 38 13.23 1.21 -12.89
C LEU A 38 12.62 1.39 -14.29
N TYR A 39 11.38 1.85 -14.38
CA TYR A 39 10.71 2.11 -15.66
C TYR A 39 11.25 3.34 -16.37
N GLU A 40 11.61 4.40 -15.66
CA GLU A 40 12.17 5.64 -16.23
C GLU A 40 13.61 5.46 -16.70
N SER A 41 14.42 4.78 -15.92
CA SER A 41 15.85 4.59 -16.19
C SER A 41 16.14 3.45 -17.19
N GLY A 42 15.13 2.64 -17.50
CA GLY A 42 15.36 1.39 -18.21
C GLY A 42 16.07 0.38 -17.31
N LEU A 43 16.91 -0.46 -17.86
CA LEU A 43 17.74 -1.37 -17.06
C LEU A 43 18.42 -0.57 -15.95
N THR A 44 18.07 -0.84 -14.70
CA THR A 44 18.88 -0.39 -13.58
C THR A 44 20.25 -0.97 -13.77
N ALA A 45 21.11 -0.19 -14.37
CA ALA A 45 22.45 -0.60 -14.73
C ALA A 45 23.32 -0.66 -13.49
N LYS A 46 23.09 -1.65 -12.66
CA LYS A 46 24.17 -2.26 -11.90
C LYS A 46 24.74 -3.38 -12.77
N ALA A 47 25.43 -2.97 -13.80
CA ALA A 47 26.26 -3.85 -14.60
C ALA A 47 27.69 -3.73 -14.12
N THR A 48 28.39 -4.84 -14.03
CA THR A 48 29.83 -4.83 -13.85
C THR A 48 30.48 -4.74 -15.25
N LEU A 49 31.35 -3.74 -15.40
CA LEU A 49 32.19 -3.61 -16.57
C LEU A 49 33.60 -4.17 -16.26
N GLU A 50 33.90 -5.35 -16.81
CA GLU A 50 35.22 -5.94 -16.73
C GLU A 50 36.04 -5.44 -17.92
N TYR A 51 37.26 -4.99 -17.70
CA TYR A 51 38.18 -4.58 -18.75
C TYR A 51 39.58 -5.09 -18.49
N THR A 52 40.30 -5.41 -19.57
CA THR A 52 41.70 -5.83 -19.55
C THR A 52 42.57 -4.62 -19.84
N GLY A 53 43.39 -4.19 -18.87
CA GLY A 53 44.30 -3.06 -19.01
C GLY A 53 44.09 -1.97 -17.98
N GLU A 54 44.94 -0.97 -17.97
CA GLU A 54 44.84 0.20 -17.13
C GLU A 54 44.08 1.33 -17.84
N LEU A 55 42.97 1.77 -17.27
CA LEU A 55 42.25 2.96 -17.71
C LEU A 55 42.55 4.10 -16.76
N ASN A 56 42.89 5.27 -17.32
CA ASN A 56 43.01 6.46 -16.49
C ASN A 56 41.60 6.93 -16.04
N GLU A 57 41.54 7.72 -14.96
CA GLU A 57 40.25 8.15 -14.36
C GLU A 57 39.32 8.85 -15.36
N LYS A 58 39.88 9.70 -16.26
CA LYS A 58 39.07 10.40 -17.27
C LYS A 58 38.44 9.45 -18.28
N ALA A 59 39.18 8.36 -18.65
CA ALA A 59 38.64 7.36 -19.55
C ALA A 59 37.57 6.49 -18.86
N LYS A 60 37.71 6.21 -17.56
CA LYS A 60 36.69 5.53 -16.77
C LYS A 60 35.38 6.36 -16.70
N GLU A 61 35.50 7.64 -16.36
CA GLU A 61 34.35 8.54 -16.30
C GLU A 61 33.63 8.68 -17.64
N ALA A 62 34.37 8.87 -18.72
CA ALA A 62 33.82 8.93 -20.07
C ALA A 62 33.10 7.65 -20.47
N LEU A 63 33.67 6.50 -20.08
CA LEU A 63 33.12 5.20 -20.37
C LEU A 63 31.81 4.95 -19.58
N VAL A 64 31.83 5.22 -18.29
CA VAL A 64 30.63 5.12 -17.44
C VAL A 64 29.52 6.01 -17.97
N LYS A 65 29.84 7.26 -18.29
CA LYS A 65 28.86 8.21 -18.84
C LYS A 65 28.29 7.73 -20.18
N SER A 66 29.09 7.16 -21.06
CA SER A 66 28.62 6.60 -22.33
C SER A 66 27.69 5.41 -22.13
N PHE A 67 27.97 4.54 -21.15
CA PHE A 67 27.11 3.41 -20.82
C PHE A 67 25.81 3.86 -20.13
N GLU A 68 25.86 4.86 -19.27
CA GLU A 68 24.67 5.46 -18.64
C GLU A 68 23.77 6.12 -19.67
N GLU A 69 24.32 6.90 -20.59
CA GLU A 69 23.55 7.55 -21.66
C GLU A 69 22.91 6.53 -22.61
N PHE A 70 23.59 5.40 -22.87
CA PHE A 70 23.02 4.35 -23.70
C PHE A 70 22.01 3.48 -22.95
N GLY A 71 22.25 3.20 -21.65
CA GLY A 71 21.40 2.38 -20.80
C GLY A 71 20.16 3.10 -20.26
N SER A 72 20.09 4.43 -20.38
CA SER A 72 18.99 5.23 -19.89
C SER A 72 18.02 5.68 -20.98
N GLY A 73 16.73 5.61 -20.65
CA GLY A 73 15.65 6.16 -21.47
C GLY A 73 14.97 5.18 -22.42
N ALA A 74 13.65 5.31 -22.55
CA ALA A 74 12.79 4.46 -23.37
C ALA A 74 13.19 4.40 -24.86
N LYS A 75 13.91 5.39 -25.36
CA LYS A 75 14.38 5.47 -26.76
C LYS A 75 15.48 4.45 -27.09
N ASN A 76 16.17 3.93 -26.08
CA ASN A 76 17.30 2.99 -26.26
C ASN A 76 16.87 1.54 -25.98
N THR A 77 15.64 1.31 -25.59
CA THR A 77 15.08 -0.03 -25.37
C THR A 77 15.20 -0.89 -26.64
N GLY A 78 15.83 -2.05 -26.53
CA GLY A 78 16.04 -2.97 -27.66
C GLY A 78 17.24 -2.65 -28.57
N LYS A 79 18.03 -1.61 -28.29
CA LYS A 79 19.26 -1.34 -29.03
C LYS A 79 20.43 -2.22 -28.54
N ILE A 80 21.29 -2.58 -29.47
CA ILE A 80 22.52 -3.33 -29.17
C ILE A 80 23.58 -2.34 -28.68
N LEU A 81 24.12 -2.56 -27.48
CA LEU A 81 25.25 -1.80 -26.96
C LEU A 81 26.56 -2.37 -27.49
N PRO A 82 27.33 -1.62 -28.29
CA PRO A 82 28.64 -2.08 -28.72
C PRO A 82 29.63 -2.03 -27.54
N VAL A 83 30.23 -3.17 -27.22
CA VAL A 83 31.25 -3.29 -26.17
C VAL A 83 32.61 -3.41 -26.86
N PRO A 84 33.58 -2.52 -26.56
CA PRO A 84 34.92 -2.59 -27.15
C PRO A 84 35.64 -3.90 -26.84
N LEU A 85 36.56 -4.29 -27.71
CA LEU A 85 37.42 -5.48 -27.53
C LEU A 85 38.16 -5.41 -26.19
N GLY A 86 38.12 -6.49 -25.41
CA GLY A 86 38.75 -6.56 -24.09
C GLY A 86 37.85 -6.04 -22.94
N MET A 87 36.60 -5.68 -23.24
CA MET A 87 35.62 -5.32 -22.26
C MET A 87 34.49 -6.32 -22.25
N LYS A 88 33.94 -6.58 -21.04
CA LYS A 88 32.78 -7.44 -20.84
C LYS A 88 31.81 -6.76 -19.92
N LEU A 89 30.61 -6.54 -20.38
CA LEU A 89 29.50 -6.02 -19.60
C LEU A 89 28.66 -7.19 -19.07
N THR A 90 28.61 -7.35 -17.76
CA THR A 90 27.76 -8.36 -17.12
C THR A 90 26.68 -7.64 -16.36
N PRO A 91 25.41 -7.69 -16.81
CA PRO A 91 24.31 -7.09 -16.05
C PRO A 91 24.16 -7.81 -14.71
N LEU A 92 24.02 -7.06 -13.63
CA LEU A 92 23.61 -7.58 -12.34
C LEU A 92 22.10 -7.77 -12.40
N ASP A 93 21.68 -8.99 -12.65
CA ASP A 93 20.28 -9.38 -12.79
C ASP A 93 19.59 -9.32 -11.42
N ILE A 94 18.97 -8.19 -11.10
CA ILE A 94 18.00 -8.12 -10.01
C ILE A 94 16.69 -8.63 -10.62
N LYS A 95 16.51 -9.93 -10.62
CA LYS A 95 15.25 -10.57 -11.01
C LYS A 95 14.21 -10.40 -9.92
N LEU A 96 13.69 -9.20 -9.75
CA LEU A 96 12.34 -9.04 -9.25
C LEU A 96 11.42 -9.39 -10.44
N THR A 97 10.90 -10.61 -10.45
CA THR A 97 9.90 -10.98 -11.45
C THR A 97 8.69 -10.06 -11.27
N ASP A 98 8.12 -9.56 -12.35
CA ASP A 98 6.94 -8.66 -12.32
C ASP A 98 5.81 -9.21 -11.44
N SER A 99 5.68 -10.54 -11.36
CA SER A 99 4.72 -11.23 -10.50
C SER A 99 4.99 -11.01 -9.00
N GLN A 100 6.23 -11.06 -8.54
CA GLN A 100 6.58 -10.88 -7.12
C GLN A 100 6.32 -9.43 -6.67
N PHE A 101 6.55 -8.48 -7.55
CA PHE A 101 6.27 -7.08 -7.25
C PHE A 101 4.77 -6.80 -7.19
N PHE A 102 3.99 -7.40 -8.07
CA PHE A 102 2.53 -7.32 -8.03
C PHE A 102 1.98 -7.92 -6.74
N GLU A 103 2.50 -9.07 -6.32
CA GLU A 103 2.12 -9.72 -5.06
C GLU A 103 2.47 -8.86 -3.85
N LEU A 104 3.65 -8.21 -3.84
CA LEU A 104 4.06 -7.30 -2.77
C LEU A 104 3.14 -6.08 -2.67
N LYS A 105 2.80 -5.45 -3.80
CA LYS A 105 1.84 -4.33 -3.83
C LYS A 105 0.47 -4.72 -3.28
N LYS A 106 -0.01 -5.88 -3.71
CA LYS A 106 -1.27 -6.42 -3.25
C LYS A 106 -1.25 -6.69 -1.75
N TYR A 107 -0.17 -7.30 -1.26
CA TYR A 107 0.02 -7.55 0.16
C TYR A 107 0.02 -6.27 0.99
N ASN A 108 0.74 -5.23 0.56
CA ASN A 108 0.76 -3.93 1.22
C ASN A 108 -0.64 -3.29 1.25
N ALA A 109 -1.38 -3.35 0.15
CA ALA A 109 -2.75 -2.84 0.09
C ALA A 109 -3.68 -3.57 1.07
N LEU A 110 -3.57 -4.89 1.16
CA LEU A 110 -4.34 -5.70 2.10
C LEU A 110 -3.97 -5.43 3.56
N GLN A 111 -2.69 -5.21 3.86
CA GLN A 111 -2.25 -4.83 5.21
C GLN A 111 -2.83 -3.48 5.63
N ILE A 112 -2.79 -2.48 4.75
CA ILE A 112 -3.35 -1.17 5.01
C ILE A 112 -4.87 -1.27 5.20
N ALA A 113 -5.57 -1.97 4.30
CA ALA A 113 -7.01 -2.18 4.40
C ALA A 113 -7.39 -2.89 5.71
N GLY A 114 -6.65 -3.95 6.07
CA GLY A 114 -6.88 -4.72 7.30
C GLY A 114 -6.75 -3.89 8.58
N ALA A 115 -5.84 -2.92 8.61
CA ALA A 115 -5.69 -2.04 9.77
C ALA A 115 -6.88 -1.07 9.97
N PHE A 116 -7.64 -0.81 8.91
CA PHE A 116 -8.90 -0.06 8.97
C PHE A 116 -10.14 -0.97 9.05
N GLY A 117 -9.94 -2.30 9.15
CA GLY A 117 -11.04 -3.27 9.13
C GLY A 117 -11.72 -3.43 7.77
N VAL A 118 -11.15 -2.86 6.71
CA VAL A 118 -11.68 -2.94 5.34
C VAL A 118 -11.38 -4.31 4.75
N LYS A 119 -12.39 -4.94 4.16
CA LYS A 119 -12.27 -6.29 3.58
C LYS A 119 -11.73 -6.21 2.13
N PRO A 120 -11.11 -7.30 1.61
CA PRO A 120 -10.50 -7.30 0.27
C PRO A 120 -11.44 -6.88 -0.86
N ASN A 121 -12.71 -7.31 -0.84
CA ASN A 121 -13.69 -6.95 -1.86
C ASN A 121 -13.98 -5.44 -1.91
N GLN A 122 -13.82 -4.72 -0.82
CA GLN A 122 -14.06 -3.27 -0.75
C GLN A 122 -12.94 -2.45 -1.39
N ILE A 123 -11.74 -3.03 -1.50
CA ILE A 123 -10.62 -2.46 -2.26
C ILE A 123 -10.52 -3.06 -3.67
N ASN A 124 -11.62 -3.67 -4.17
CA ASN A 124 -11.72 -4.33 -5.48
C ASN A 124 -10.76 -5.53 -5.67
N ASP A 125 -10.31 -6.16 -4.59
CA ASP A 125 -9.58 -7.43 -4.68
C ASP A 125 -10.54 -8.62 -4.60
N TYR A 126 -10.91 -9.13 -5.76
CA TYR A 126 -11.78 -10.31 -5.90
C TYR A 126 -11.03 -11.61 -6.19
N SER A 127 -9.71 -11.63 -6.08
CA SER A 127 -8.88 -12.78 -6.49
C SER A 127 -9.18 -14.08 -5.75
N LYS A 128 -9.77 -14.00 -4.56
CA LYS A 128 -10.18 -15.16 -3.73
C LYS A 128 -11.68 -15.18 -3.41
N SER A 129 -12.50 -14.35 -4.08
CA SER A 129 -13.92 -14.26 -3.79
C SER A 129 -14.77 -14.86 -4.92
N SER A 130 -15.73 -15.74 -4.54
CA SER A 130 -16.89 -16.10 -5.32
C SER A 130 -18.06 -15.17 -4.98
N TYR A 131 -19.14 -15.17 -5.75
CA TYR A 131 -20.31 -14.33 -5.47
C TYR A 131 -20.87 -14.51 -4.05
N SER A 132 -20.99 -15.74 -3.59
CA SER A 132 -21.44 -16.05 -2.22
C SER A 132 -20.45 -15.54 -1.14
N ASN A 133 -19.16 -15.53 -1.44
CA ASN A 133 -18.15 -14.98 -0.52
C ASN A 133 -18.21 -13.44 -0.45
N SER A 134 -18.64 -12.75 -1.49
CA SER A 134 -18.76 -11.29 -1.49
C SER A 134 -19.85 -10.82 -0.54
N GLU A 135 -21.01 -11.48 -0.54
CA GLU A 135 -22.09 -11.18 0.43
C GLU A 135 -21.64 -11.45 1.88
N MET A 136 -20.98 -12.56 2.11
CA MET A 136 -20.43 -12.89 3.42
C MET A 136 -19.35 -11.91 3.86
N GLN A 137 -18.52 -11.42 2.96
CA GLN A 137 -17.51 -10.41 3.27
C GLN A 137 -18.15 -9.06 3.60
N GLN A 138 -19.23 -8.69 2.90
CA GLN A 138 -19.95 -7.46 3.20
C GLN A 138 -20.65 -7.53 4.56
N LEU A 139 -21.27 -8.65 4.87
CA LEU A 139 -21.85 -8.89 6.20
C LEU A 139 -20.77 -8.86 7.30
N SER A 140 -19.64 -9.54 7.06
CA SER A 140 -18.49 -9.53 7.99
C SER A 140 -17.92 -8.14 8.18
N PHE A 141 -17.83 -7.32 7.14
CA PHE A 141 -17.41 -5.92 7.29
C PHE A 141 -18.37 -5.13 8.17
N TYR A 142 -19.65 -5.28 7.93
CA TYR A 142 -20.66 -4.63 8.75
C TYR A 142 -20.54 -5.04 10.22
N VAL A 143 -20.49 -6.35 10.50
CA VAL A 143 -20.47 -6.88 11.87
C VAL A 143 -19.15 -6.57 12.59
N ASP A 144 -18.02 -6.78 11.91
CA ASP A 144 -16.70 -6.71 12.54
C ASP A 144 -16.15 -5.27 12.62
N THR A 145 -16.57 -4.39 11.71
CA THR A 145 -16.00 -3.05 11.57
C THR A 145 -17.04 -1.96 11.83
N GLU A 146 -18.10 -1.90 11.02
CA GLU A 146 -19.07 -0.80 11.11
C GLU A 146 -19.91 -0.86 12.37
N LEU A 147 -20.42 -2.03 12.73
CA LEU A 147 -21.28 -2.19 13.91
C LEU A 147 -20.54 -1.81 15.19
N PHE A 148 -19.26 -2.14 15.30
CA PHE A 148 -18.41 -1.74 16.42
C PHE A 148 -18.34 -0.22 16.56
N ILE A 149 -18.08 0.48 15.46
CA ILE A 149 -18.02 1.95 15.44
C ILE A 149 -19.39 2.56 15.74
N ILE A 150 -20.43 2.07 15.08
CA ILE A 150 -21.81 2.54 15.25
C ILE A 150 -22.22 2.43 16.71
N LYS A 151 -21.96 1.30 17.38
CA LYS A 151 -22.31 1.10 18.78
C LYS A 151 -21.59 2.05 19.72
N GLN A 152 -20.32 2.33 19.49
CA GLN A 152 -19.59 3.32 20.29
C GLN A 152 -20.20 4.71 20.16
N TYR A 153 -20.62 5.11 18.96
CA TYR A 153 -21.31 6.39 18.74
C TYR A 153 -22.70 6.40 19.40
N GLU A 154 -23.49 5.33 19.26
CA GLU A 154 -24.80 5.22 19.90
C GLU A 154 -24.71 5.36 21.43
N GLU A 155 -23.78 4.63 22.04
CA GLU A 155 -23.59 4.65 23.50
C GLU A 155 -23.15 6.02 23.99
N GLU A 156 -22.19 6.67 23.33
CA GLU A 156 -21.71 8.00 23.72
C GLU A 156 -22.76 9.10 23.48
N ILE A 157 -23.56 9.00 22.41
CA ILE A 157 -24.66 9.94 22.15
C ILE A 157 -25.75 9.77 23.22
N ASN A 158 -26.17 8.56 23.48
CA ASN A 158 -27.18 8.30 24.49
C ASN A 158 -26.73 8.77 25.89
N PHE A 159 -25.48 8.48 26.25
CA PHE A 159 -24.94 8.90 27.54
C PHE A 159 -24.77 10.41 27.69
N LYS A 160 -24.41 11.13 26.61
CA LYS A 160 -24.04 12.56 26.72
C LYS A 160 -25.12 13.54 26.28
N MET A 161 -26.06 13.10 25.46
CA MET A 161 -27.05 13.99 24.86
C MET A 161 -28.48 13.71 25.26
N LEU A 162 -28.78 12.51 25.75
CA LEU A 162 -30.10 12.18 26.17
C LEU A 162 -30.28 12.63 27.63
N PRO A 163 -31.33 13.45 27.97
CA PRO A 163 -31.67 13.77 29.32
C PRO A 163 -32.09 12.53 30.15
N ASP A 164 -31.83 12.57 31.46
CA ASP A 164 -32.19 11.44 32.34
C ASP A 164 -33.67 11.12 32.28
N GLU A 165 -34.52 12.16 32.19
CA GLU A 165 -35.99 12.02 32.09
C GLU A 165 -36.40 11.22 30.86
N ASP A 166 -35.80 11.52 29.69
CA ASP A 166 -36.07 10.81 28.42
C ASP A 166 -35.54 9.37 28.48
N THR A 167 -34.41 9.15 29.15
CA THR A 167 -33.86 7.80 29.35
C THR A 167 -34.77 6.96 30.23
N ASP A 168 -35.32 7.52 31.29
CA ASP A 168 -36.28 6.85 32.20
C ASP A 168 -37.60 6.51 31.49
N ASP A 169 -38.02 7.34 30.52
CA ASP A 169 -39.16 7.10 29.64
C ASP A 169 -38.88 6.08 28.51
N GLY A 170 -37.65 5.56 28.41
CA GLY A 170 -37.24 4.53 27.48
C GLY A 170 -36.86 5.04 26.08
N TYR A 171 -36.63 6.35 25.92
CA TYR A 171 -36.11 6.89 24.66
C TYR A 171 -34.63 6.59 24.51
N TYR A 172 -34.18 6.40 23.26
CA TYR A 172 -32.77 6.22 22.92
C TYR A 172 -32.50 6.59 21.45
N TYR A 173 -31.29 7.04 21.19
CA TYR A 173 -30.80 7.24 19.83
C TYR A 173 -30.23 5.92 19.29
N LYS A 174 -30.64 5.56 18.08
CA LYS A 174 -30.14 4.38 17.37
C LYS A 174 -29.96 4.68 15.90
N PHE A 175 -28.84 4.22 15.32
CA PHE A 175 -28.65 4.25 13.87
C PHE A 175 -29.60 3.26 13.18
N ASN A 176 -30.09 3.64 12.02
CA ASN A 176 -30.96 2.76 11.22
C ASN A 176 -30.10 1.79 10.38
N GLU A 177 -29.77 0.66 10.94
CA GLU A 177 -28.95 -0.38 10.30
C GLU A 177 -29.59 -0.95 9.03
N LYS A 178 -30.93 -0.89 8.91
CA LYS A 178 -31.66 -1.44 7.75
C LYS A 178 -31.36 -0.70 6.45
N VAL A 179 -30.85 0.51 6.51
CA VAL A 179 -30.47 1.29 5.32
C VAL A 179 -29.29 0.66 4.59
N LEU A 180 -28.38 -0.02 5.31
CA LEU A 180 -27.20 -0.65 4.74
C LEU A 180 -27.52 -1.94 3.95
N PHE A 181 -28.65 -2.55 4.23
CA PHE A 181 -29.09 -3.82 3.63
C PHE A 181 -30.28 -3.65 2.65
N ARG A 182 -30.66 -2.40 2.33
CA ARG A 182 -31.67 -2.17 1.29
C ARG A 182 -31.07 -2.50 -0.08
N THR A 183 -31.32 -3.70 -0.51
CA THR A 183 -31.41 -4.04 -1.93
C THR A 183 -32.82 -3.68 -2.37
N ASP A 184 -32.96 -2.56 -3.08
CA ASP A 184 -34.21 -2.24 -3.80
C ASP A 184 -34.39 -3.22 -4.97
#